data_a4e90a247cb67c1f899dfd0aa69d4f8b
#
_entry.id   a4e90a247cb67c1f899dfd0aa69d4f8b
#
_cell.length_a   1.000
_cell.length_b   1.000
_cell.length_c   1.000
_cell.angle_alpha   90.00
_cell.angle_beta   90.00
_cell.angle_gamma   90.00
#
_symmetry.space_group_name_H-M   'P 1'
#
loop_
_entity.id
_entity.type
_entity.pdbx_description
1 polymer ?
#
loop_
_entity_poly.entity_id
_entity_poly.type
_entity_poly.pdbx_seq_one_letter_code
_entity_poly.pdbx_strand_id
1 'polypeptide(L)'
;MLDVGYEYDIQAALIVLIMAVNIAISVKNYNIWIDFVTFAIMSMPVYSLLFEADIEAFSIMYPVLFSCATVFVLGIKYSLPINIVCLGSIIYCCRFNNADTIDIYDENIVLRLPYFFICMLLIIYCLMFFIQKNWVEKKNIKHKLENRIYEENIRLENISMKVMNTMVHALGAKIYGEEEHLKQVAEYAREIALRKGLDQKMCMNAYNAGLLHEIGMAAIPDELINKNKLSDEEYDIFKTYVDKGYEIVGMLRTSSAESIAEAVHYHRENYDGSGYPSGLKKSEIPLLARIIMVADYTDRHLRRGESSQIVIRKLRTLSGDKFDPADARIMENILNESNQ
;
A
#
# COMPACT_ATOMS: atom_id res chain seq x y z
N MET A 1 -17.33 20.19 57.58
CA MET A 1 -18.08 20.44 56.34
C MET A 1 -17.20 20.64 55.09
N LEU A 2 -15.88 20.50 55.18
CA LEU A 2 -14.95 20.67 54.05
C LEU A 2 -14.35 19.35 53.52
N ASP A 3 -14.60 18.21 54.19
CA ASP A 3 -13.96 16.93 53.79
C ASP A 3 -14.80 16.08 52.82
N VAL A 4 -16.12 16.26 52.74
CA VAL A 4 -16.99 15.43 51.89
C VAL A 4 -16.85 15.80 50.40
N GLY A 5 -16.66 17.05 50.10
CA GLY A 5 -16.51 17.51 48.71
C GLY A 5 -15.25 16.97 47.99
N TYR A 6 -14.15 16.77 48.71
CA TYR A 6 -12.89 16.28 48.15
C TYR A 6 -12.91 14.81 47.73
N GLU A 7 -13.68 13.95 48.44
CA GLU A 7 -13.81 12.53 48.07
C GLU A 7 -14.55 12.35 46.75
N TYR A 8 -15.56 13.16 46.46
CA TYR A 8 -16.34 13.09 45.21
C TYR A 8 -15.54 13.61 44.01
N ASP A 9 -14.76 14.67 44.22
CA ASP A 9 -13.87 15.22 43.15
C ASP A 9 -12.77 14.21 42.77
N ILE A 10 -12.23 13.46 43.75
CA ILE A 10 -11.24 12.40 43.51
C ILE A 10 -11.89 11.22 42.78
N GLN A 11 -13.10 10.82 43.14
CA GLN A 11 -13.82 9.75 42.47
C GLN A 11 -14.17 10.12 41.03
N ALA A 12 -14.66 11.35 40.78
CA ALA A 12 -14.95 11.86 39.45
C ALA A 12 -13.67 11.90 38.58
N ALA A 13 -12.56 12.40 39.13
CA ALA A 13 -11.28 12.45 38.44
C ALA A 13 -10.75 11.03 38.10
N LEU A 14 -10.93 10.07 38.99
CA LEU A 14 -10.56 8.66 38.79
C LEU A 14 -11.38 8.03 37.65
N ILE A 15 -12.69 8.29 37.63
CA ILE A 15 -13.61 7.83 36.58
C ILE A 15 -13.17 8.37 35.20
N VAL A 16 -12.88 9.68 35.08
CA VAL A 16 -12.42 10.30 33.85
C VAL A 16 -11.07 9.72 33.39
N LEU A 17 -10.15 9.46 34.32
CA LEU A 17 -8.85 8.86 34.03
C LEU A 17 -9.02 7.42 33.50
N ILE A 18 -9.86 6.61 34.13
CA ILE A 18 -10.17 5.22 33.71
C ILE A 18 -10.82 5.23 32.32
N MET A 19 -11.73 6.18 32.04
CA MET A 19 -12.31 6.34 30.69
C MET A 19 -11.26 6.67 29.64
N ALA A 20 -10.37 7.62 29.93
CA ALA A 20 -9.30 8.01 29.01
C ALA A 20 -8.34 6.84 28.71
N VAL A 21 -7.96 6.08 29.74
CA VAL A 21 -7.11 4.89 29.62
C VAL A 21 -7.82 3.81 28.80
N ASN A 22 -9.10 3.57 29.03
CA ASN A 22 -9.88 2.57 28.29
C ASN A 22 -10.03 2.95 26.82
N ILE A 23 -10.33 4.20 26.50
CA ILE A 23 -10.38 4.70 25.11
C ILE A 23 -9.02 4.49 24.44
N ALA A 24 -7.92 4.80 25.11
CA ALA A 24 -6.57 4.62 24.57
C ALA A 24 -6.22 3.15 24.28
N ILE A 25 -6.66 2.22 25.14
CA ILE A 25 -6.46 0.77 24.98
C ILE A 25 -7.37 0.22 23.86
N SER A 26 -8.64 0.63 23.83
CA SER A 26 -9.65 0.18 22.87
C SER A 26 -9.32 0.61 21.43
N VAL A 27 -8.70 1.77 21.24
CA VAL A 27 -8.22 2.24 19.93
C VAL A 27 -7.10 1.33 19.39
N LYS A 28 -6.31 0.71 20.27
CA LYS A 28 -5.13 -0.09 19.88
C LYS A 28 -5.41 -1.59 19.77
N ASN A 29 -6.28 -2.12 20.64
CA ASN A 29 -6.65 -3.55 20.67
C ASN A 29 -8.09 -3.67 21.16
N TYR A 30 -9.05 -3.79 20.24
CA TYR A 30 -10.45 -3.98 20.59
C TYR A 30 -10.66 -5.31 21.32
N ASN A 31 -10.88 -5.25 22.64
CA ASN A 31 -11.21 -6.41 23.47
C ASN A 31 -12.46 -6.11 24.30
N ILE A 32 -13.58 -6.68 23.90
CA ILE A 32 -14.90 -6.48 24.50
C ILE A 32 -14.94 -6.78 26.03
N TRP A 33 -14.08 -7.68 26.52
CA TRP A 33 -13.99 -8.01 27.93
C TRP A 33 -13.36 -6.88 28.76
N ILE A 34 -12.40 -6.17 28.22
CA ILE A 34 -11.77 -5.01 28.87
C ILE A 34 -12.80 -3.90 29.01
N ASP A 35 -13.59 -3.66 27.96
CA ASP A 35 -14.66 -2.66 27.96
C ASP A 35 -15.74 -3.04 29.00
N PHE A 36 -16.08 -4.33 29.09
CA PHE A 36 -17.08 -4.82 30.04
C PHE A 36 -16.62 -4.71 31.53
N VAL A 37 -15.37 -5.05 31.82
CA VAL A 37 -14.77 -4.93 33.17
C VAL A 37 -14.66 -3.47 33.60
N THR A 38 -14.17 -2.62 32.71
CA THR A 38 -14.05 -1.18 32.96
C THR A 38 -15.44 -0.58 33.22
N PHE A 39 -16.43 -1.00 32.47
CA PHE A 39 -17.81 -0.58 32.62
C PHE A 39 -18.41 -1.02 33.94
N ALA A 40 -18.19 -2.26 34.37
CA ALA A 40 -18.66 -2.77 35.67
C ALA A 40 -18.05 -2.00 36.83
N ILE A 41 -16.74 -1.66 36.76
CA ILE A 41 -16.07 -0.84 37.79
C ILE A 41 -16.67 0.58 37.84
N MET A 42 -16.96 1.18 36.66
CA MET A 42 -17.55 2.53 36.60
C MET A 42 -19.03 2.58 37.06
N SER A 43 -19.74 1.47 36.99
CA SER A 43 -21.14 1.41 37.44
C SER A 43 -21.27 1.46 38.98
N MET A 44 -20.28 0.99 39.73
CA MET A 44 -20.32 0.95 41.17
C MET A 44 -20.51 2.34 41.83
N PRO A 45 -19.74 3.37 41.52
CA PRO A 45 -19.96 4.72 42.07
C PRO A 45 -21.30 5.32 41.67
N VAL A 46 -21.79 5.02 40.46
CA VAL A 46 -23.10 5.53 39.98
C VAL A 46 -24.26 4.90 40.80
N TYR A 47 -24.14 3.63 41.17
CA TYR A 47 -25.13 2.97 42.02
C TYR A 47 -25.03 3.47 43.45
N SER A 48 -23.85 3.70 44.02
CA SER A 48 -23.74 4.25 45.38
C SER A 48 -24.38 5.64 45.48
N LEU A 49 -24.14 6.48 44.45
CA LEU A 49 -24.73 7.81 44.35
C LEU A 49 -26.27 7.82 44.22
N LEU A 50 -26.88 6.74 43.71
CA LEU A 50 -28.34 6.57 43.63
C LEU A 50 -28.99 6.21 44.97
N PHE A 51 -28.24 5.59 45.88
CA PHE A 51 -28.76 5.05 47.15
C PHE A 51 -28.35 5.86 48.39
N GLU A 52 -27.41 6.79 48.29
CA GLU A 52 -27.02 7.68 49.36
C GLU A 52 -27.88 8.96 49.32
N ALA A 53 -28.66 9.16 50.42
CA ALA A 53 -29.71 10.18 50.52
C ALA A 53 -29.23 11.64 50.64
N ASP A 54 -27.92 11.90 50.70
CA ASP A 54 -27.36 13.22 51.02
C ASP A 54 -26.83 14.00 49.81
N ILE A 55 -27.21 13.66 48.57
CA ILE A 55 -26.56 14.19 47.40
C ILE A 55 -27.37 15.28 46.70
N GLU A 56 -26.65 16.36 46.37
CA GLU A 56 -27.13 17.57 45.65
C GLU A 56 -27.94 17.26 44.38
N ALA A 57 -28.76 18.24 43.94
CA ALA A 57 -29.74 18.16 42.83
C ALA A 57 -29.28 17.60 41.48
N PHE A 58 -27.98 17.29 41.31
CA PHE A 58 -27.40 16.75 40.06
C PHE A 58 -27.25 15.20 40.04
N SER A 59 -27.47 14.49 41.18
CA SER A 59 -27.23 13.04 41.25
C SER A 59 -28.04 12.21 40.22
N ILE A 60 -29.23 12.67 39.87
CA ILE A 60 -30.12 12.04 38.88
C ILE A 60 -29.54 12.10 37.43
N MET A 61 -28.66 13.04 37.13
CA MET A 61 -28.05 13.12 35.81
C MET A 61 -26.98 12.04 35.57
N TYR A 62 -26.35 11.49 36.62
CA TYR A 62 -25.31 10.47 36.48
C TYR A 62 -25.80 9.17 35.78
N PRO A 63 -26.95 8.56 36.16
CA PRO A 63 -27.48 7.39 35.43
C PRO A 63 -27.78 7.66 33.96
N VAL A 64 -28.22 8.88 33.63
CA VAL A 64 -28.48 9.29 32.24
C VAL A 64 -27.20 9.35 31.45
N LEU A 65 -26.17 10.05 31.95
CA LEU A 65 -24.86 10.13 31.34
C LEU A 65 -24.19 8.76 31.19
N PHE A 66 -24.29 7.94 32.23
CA PHE A 66 -23.79 6.58 32.24
C PHE A 66 -24.47 5.72 31.16
N SER A 67 -25.79 5.77 31.06
CA SER A 67 -26.53 5.06 30.02
C SER A 67 -26.16 5.50 28.61
N CYS A 68 -25.95 6.80 28.42
CA CYS A 68 -25.45 7.34 27.14
C CYS A 68 -24.06 6.79 26.83
N ALA A 69 -23.14 6.83 27.79
CA ALA A 69 -21.77 6.32 27.61
C ALA A 69 -21.76 4.82 27.27
N THR A 70 -22.65 4.01 27.85
CA THR A 70 -22.74 2.58 27.54
C THR A 70 -23.05 2.30 26.10
N VAL A 71 -23.93 3.08 25.48
CA VAL A 71 -24.30 2.91 24.07
C VAL A 71 -23.12 3.20 23.15
N PHE A 72 -22.32 4.22 23.47
CA PHE A 72 -21.12 4.57 22.68
C PHE A 72 -19.99 3.56 22.85
N VAL A 73 -19.76 3.06 24.07
CA VAL A 73 -18.64 2.15 24.36
C VAL A 73 -18.96 0.71 23.98
N LEU A 74 -20.11 0.19 24.40
CA LEU A 74 -20.49 -1.22 24.23
C LEU A 74 -21.31 -1.49 22.96
N GLY A 75 -21.77 -0.43 22.29
CA GLY A 75 -22.67 -0.53 21.14
C GLY A 75 -24.08 -0.98 21.52
N ILE A 76 -24.98 -0.99 20.52
CA ILE A 76 -26.43 -1.23 20.70
C ILE A 76 -26.71 -2.57 21.39
N LYS A 77 -26.03 -3.64 20.98
CA LYS A 77 -26.35 -5.01 21.41
C LYS A 77 -26.08 -5.25 22.90
N TYR A 78 -24.99 -4.74 23.43
CA TYR A 78 -24.54 -5.02 24.80
C TYR A 78 -24.96 -3.93 25.81
N SER A 79 -25.28 -2.72 25.36
CA SER A 79 -25.77 -1.65 26.18
C SER A 79 -27.25 -1.82 26.58
N LEU A 80 -28.05 -2.50 25.74
CA LEU A 80 -29.50 -2.63 25.96
C LEU A 80 -29.87 -3.24 27.33
N PRO A 81 -29.33 -4.42 27.75
CA PRO A 81 -29.69 -5.00 29.07
C PRO A 81 -29.26 -4.09 30.22
N ILE A 82 -28.15 -3.41 30.13
CA ILE A 82 -27.63 -2.51 31.13
C ILE A 82 -28.55 -1.29 31.29
N ASN A 83 -28.98 -0.70 30.18
CA ASN A 83 -29.88 0.45 30.20
C ASN A 83 -31.29 0.10 30.69
N ILE A 84 -31.75 -1.16 30.51
CA ILE A 84 -33.00 -1.65 31.11
C ILE A 84 -32.88 -1.69 32.64
N VAL A 85 -31.73 -2.19 33.17
CA VAL A 85 -31.48 -2.22 34.62
C VAL A 85 -31.41 -0.79 35.17
N CYS A 86 -30.70 0.13 34.48
CA CYS A 86 -30.63 1.55 34.88
C CYS A 86 -32.04 2.20 34.92
N LEU A 87 -32.85 1.96 33.88
CA LEU A 87 -34.21 2.45 33.84
C LEU A 87 -35.06 1.90 35.00
N GLY A 88 -34.94 0.60 35.30
CA GLY A 88 -35.60 -0.04 36.44
C GLY A 88 -35.20 0.58 37.77
N SER A 89 -33.92 0.86 37.97
CA SER A 89 -33.41 1.54 39.17
C SER A 89 -33.96 2.95 39.32
N ILE A 90 -34.01 3.73 38.23
CA ILE A 90 -34.59 5.09 38.21
C ILE A 90 -36.10 5.03 38.59
N ILE A 91 -36.86 4.11 37.99
CA ILE A 91 -38.29 3.94 38.29
C ILE A 91 -38.49 3.56 39.76
N TYR A 92 -37.65 2.63 40.30
CA TYR A 92 -37.70 2.22 41.68
C TYR A 92 -37.45 3.39 42.64
N CYS A 93 -36.38 4.16 42.39
CA CYS A 93 -36.06 5.34 43.23
C CYS A 93 -37.20 6.39 43.17
N CYS A 94 -37.73 6.68 41.99
CA CYS A 94 -38.79 7.66 41.82
C CYS A 94 -40.15 7.22 42.45
N ARG A 95 -40.40 5.89 42.57
CA ARG A 95 -41.70 5.39 43.01
C ARG A 95 -41.74 4.97 44.48
N PHE A 96 -40.63 4.44 45.02
CA PHE A 96 -40.61 3.80 46.35
C PHE A 96 -39.74 4.54 47.38
N ASN A 97 -38.82 5.41 46.96
CA ASN A 97 -37.98 6.21 47.86
C ASN A 97 -38.46 7.68 47.91
N ASN A 98 -39.77 7.86 47.99
CA ASN A 98 -40.43 9.14 47.76
C ASN A 98 -40.20 10.21 48.86
N ALA A 99 -39.89 9.82 50.13
CA ALA A 99 -39.81 10.79 51.19
C ALA A 99 -38.63 11.76 51.04
N ASP A 100 -37.44 11.23 50.71
CA ASP A 100 -36.20 12.04 50.65
C ASP A 100 -36.00 12.70 49.29
N THR A 101 -36.49 12.07 48.17
CA THR A 101 -36.35 12.60 46.82
C THR A 101 -37.31 13.74 46.48
N ILE A 102 -38.51 13.76 47.11
CA ILE A 102 -39.51 14.79 46.87
C ILE A 102 -39.16 16.09 47.58
N ASP A 103 -38.44 16.04 48.70
CA ASP A 103 -37.96 17.23 49.39
C ASP A 103 -36.89 17.99 48.59
N ILE A 104 -36.18 17.31 47.70
CA ILE A 104 -35.11 17.89 46.89
C ILE A 104 -35.62 18.33 45.49
N TYR A 105 -36.58 17.60 44.94
CA TYR A 105 -37.11 17.88 43.57
C TYR A 105 -38.64 18.09 43.64
N ASP A 106 -39.13 19.01 42.75
CA ASP A 106 -40.56 19.14 42.53
C ASP A 106 -41.17 17.77 42.10
N GLU A 107 -42.29 17.38 42.69
CA GLU A 107 -43.05 16.14 42.42
C GLU A 107 -43.30 15.94 40.93
N ASN A 108 -43.54 17.02 40.16
CA ASN A 108 -43.76 16.99 38.72
C ASN A 108 -42.47 16.60 37.94
N ILE A 109 -41.30 16.96 38.46
CA ILE A 109 -40.01 16.62 37.85
C ILE A 109 -39.73 15.12 38.07
N VAL A 110 -39.89 14.64 39.29
CA VAL A 110 -39.66 13.23 39.65
C VAL A 110 -40.56 12.30 38.84
N LEU A 111 -41.81 12.63 38.64
CA LEU A 111 -42.77 11.84 37.87
C LEU A 111 -42.41 11.78 36.36
N ARG A 112 -41.82 12.84 35.81
CA ARG A 112 -41.50 12.95 34.36
C ARG A 112 -40.12 12.40 33.99
N LEU A 113 -39.23 12.21 34.96
CA LEU A 113 -37.86 11.80 34.73
C LEU A 113 -37.72 10.46 33.99
N PRO A 114 -38.43 9.37 34.33
CA PRO A 114 -38.34 8.12 33.58
C PRO A 114 -38.74 8.27 32.10
N TYR A 115 -39.71 9.09 31.80
CA TYR A 115 -40.13 9.35 30.41
C TYR A 115 -39.05 10.12 29.64
N PHE A 116 -38.44 11.13 30.27
CA PHE A 116 -37.33 11.84 29.68
C PHE A 116 -36.15 10.91 29.38
N PHE A 117 -35.82 10.01 30.30
CA PHE A 117 -34.78 9.02 30.14
C PHE A 117 -35.06 8.06 28.97
N ILE A 118 -36.28 7.57 28.83
CA ILE A 118 -36.72 6.72 27.70
C ILE A 118 -36.56 7.47 26.37
N CYS A 119 -37.00 8.72 26.30
CA CYS A 119 -36.87 9.52 25.08
C CYS A 119 -35.41 9.72 24.71
N MET A 120 -34.52 10.04 25.65
CA MET A 120 -33.07 10.18 25.42
C MET A 120 -32.48 8.87 24.92
N LEU A 121 -32.79 7.73 25.53
CA LEU A 121 -32.30 6.44 25.05
C LEU A 121 -32.75 6.15 23.61
N LEU A 122 -34.02 6.38 23.31
CA LEU A 122 -34.52 6.18 21.94
C LEU A 122 -33.74 7.01 20.90
N ILE A 123 -33.49 8.29 21.21
CA ILE A 123 -32.70 9.17 20.33
C ILE A 123 -31.29 8.62 20.13
N ILE A 124 -30.61 8.22 21.21
CA ILE A 124 -29.24 7.71 21.17
C ILE A 124 -29.17 6.39 20.37
N TYR A 125 -30.11 5.46 20.62
CA TYR A 125 -30.16 4.20 19.87
C TYR A 125 -30.42 4.44 18.37
N CYS A 126 -31.32 5.37 18.03
CA CYS A 126 -31.54 5.76 16.63
C CYS A 126 -30.28 6.33 16.00
N LEU A 127 -29.59 7.26 16.65
CA LEU A 127 -28.35 7.84 16.17
C LEU A 127 -27.27 6.79 15.98
N MET A 128 -27.07 5.90 16.95
CA MET A 128 -26.08 4.83 16.86
C MET A 128 -26.40 3.83 15.76
N PHE A 129 -27.67 3.47 15.57
CA PHE A 129 -28.10 2.63 14.46
C PHE A 129 -27.76 3.26 13.12
N PHE A 130 -28.01 4.57 12.97
CA PHE A 130 -27.72 5.30 11.74
C PHE A 130 -26.20 5.40 11.50
N ILE A 131 -25.43 5.67 12.53
CA ILE A 131 -23.95 5.71 12.47
C ILE A 131 -23.39 4.34 12.06
N GLN A 132 -23.83 3.25 12.71
CA GLN A 132 -23.38 1.90 12.37
C GLN A 132 -23.72 1.51 10.94
N LYS A 133 -24.97 1.81 10.50
CA LYS A 133 -25.38 1.55 9.12
C LYS A 133 -24.48 2.27 8.10
N ASN A 134 -24.25 3.56 8.31
CA ASN A 134 -23.40 4.37 7.43
C ASN A 134 -21.95 3.89 7.44
N TRP A 135 -21.44 3.45 8.59
CA TRP A 135 -20.07 2.93 8.72
C TRP A 135 -19.88 1.62 7.94
N VAL A 136 -20.82 0.69 8.05
CA VAL A 136 -20.82 -0.58 7.30
C VAL A 136 -20.90 -0.30 5.79
N GLU A 137 -21.78 0.61 5.37
CA GLU A 137 -21.89 0.98 3.98
C GLU A 137 -20.61 1.60 3.42
N LYS A 138 -20.00 2.55 4.13
CA LYS A 138 -18.69 3.15 3.77
C LYS A 138 -17.58 2.09 3.67
N LYS A 139 -17.53 1.15 4.62
CA LYS A 139 -16.56 0.06 4.59
C LYS A 139 -16.72 -0.83 3.35
N ASN A 140 -17.96 -1.18 3.01
CA ASN A 140 -18.27 -1.97 1.82
C ASN A 140 -17.93 -1.24 0.51
N ILE A 141 -18.21 0.07 0.43
CA ILE A 141 -17.85 0.90 -0.72
C ILE A 141 -16.32 0.96 -0.86
N LYS A 142 -15.61 1.20 0.24
CA LYS A 142 -14.15 1.22 0.24
C LYS A 142 -13.56 -0.09 -0.29
N HIS A 143 -14.02 -1.23 0.23
CA HIS A 143 -13.54 -2.55 -0.21
C HIS A 143 -13.85 -2.83 -1.69
N LYS A 144 -15.04 -2.45 -2.18
CA LYS A 144 -15.38 -2.55 -3.60
C LYS A 144 -14.48 -1.68 -4.48
N LEU A 145 -14.13 -0.47 -4.01
CA LEU A 145 -13.25 0.44 -4.73
C LEU A 145 -11.81 -0.12 -4.81
N GLU A 146 -11.30 -0.63 -3.70
CA GLU A 146 -9.98 -1.27 -3.65
C GLU A 146 -9.88 -2.46 -4.61
N ASN A 147 -10.89 -3.31 -4.65
CA ASN A 147 -10.94 -4.43 -5.58
C ASN A 147 -11.00 -3.97 -7.05
N ARG A 148 -11.79 -2.94 -7.37
CA ARG A 148 -11.83 -2.38 -8.73
C ARG A 148 -10.49 -1.79 -9.16
N ILE A 149 -9.82 -1.05 -8.27
CA ILE A 149 -8.48 -0.50 -8.55
C ILE A 149 -7.49 -1.65 -8.83
N TYR A 150 -7.54 -2.72 -8.05
CA TYR A 150 -6.70 -3.90 -8.25
C TYR A 150 -6.96 -4.57 -9.62
N GLU A 151 -8.24 -4.79 -9.97
CA GLU A 151 -8.63 -5.37 -11.26
C GLU A 151 -8.20 -4.51 -12.46
N GLU A 152 -8.40 -3.19 -12.37
CA GLU A 152 -7.98 -2.25 -13.43
C GLU A 152 -6.45 -2.19 -13.56
N ASN A 153 -5.69 -2.26 -12.48
CA ASN A 153 -4.23 -2.32 -12.54
C ASN A 153 -3.75 -3.59 -13.28
N ILE A 154 -4.31 -4.77 -12.95
CA ILE A 154 -3.98 -6.00 -13.67
C ILE A 154 -4.35 -5.88 -15.15
N ARG A 155 -5.48 -5.28 -15.46
CA ARG A 155 -5.90 -5.07 -16.84
C ARG A 155 -4.95 -4.17 -17.61
N LEU A 156 -4.51 -3.07 -16.99
CA LEU A 156 -3.53 -2.16 -17.58
C LEU A 156 -2.17 -2.84 -17.82
N GLU A 157 -1.70 -3.64 -16.88
CA GLU A 157 -0.48 -4.42 -17.05
C GLU A 157 -0.60 -5.42 -18.22
N ASN A 158 -1.70 -6.13 -18.33
CA ASN A 158 -1.95 -7.06 -19.43
C ASN A 158 -2.03 -6.35 -20.80
N ILE A 159 -2.66 -5.18 -20.87
CA ILE A 159 -2.69 -4.36 -22.09
C ILE A 159 -1.29 -3.90 -22.44
N SER A 160 -0.52 -3.43 -21.48
CA SER A 160 0.85 -2.98 -21.67
C SER A 160 1.74 -4.10 -22.23
N MET A 161 1.64 -5.31 -21.69
CA MET A 161 2.35 -6.49 -22.21
C MET A 161 1.96 -6.82 -23.64
N LYS A 162 0.68 -6.73 -24.00
CA LYS A 162 0.23 -6.93 -25.39
C LYS A 162 0.81 -5.87 -26.34
N VAL A 163 0.81 -4.61 -25.91
CA VAL A 163 1.40 -3.51 -26.68
C VAL A 163 2.90 -3.74 -26.91
N MET A 164 3.65 -4.08 -25.85
CA MET A 164 5.08 -4.39 -25.96
C MET A 164 5.34 -5.53 -26.95
N ASN A 165 4.61 -6.63 -26.83
CA ASN A 165 4.76 -7.76 -27.78
C ASN A 165 4.43 -7.35 -29.22
N THR A 166 3.40 -6.52 -29.43
CA THR A 166 3.06 -6.01 -30.77
C THR A 166 4.18 -5.14 -31.34
N MET A 167 4.81 -4.30 -30.51
CA MET A 167 5.96 -3.48 -30.92
C MET A 167 7.16 -4.35 -31.31
N VAL A 168 7.45 -5.42 -30.58
CA VAL A 168 8.53 -6.39 -30.88
C VAL A 168 8.26 -7.08 -32.21
N HIS A 169 7.03 -7.55 -32.45
CA HIS A 169 6.65 -8.14 -33.74
C HIS A 169 6.78 -7.14 -34.89
N ALA A 170 6.37 -5.88 -34.67
CA ALA A 170 6.51 -4.83 -35.70
C ALA A 170 7.98 -4.55 -36.02
N LEU A 171 8.86 -4.55 -35.02
CA LEU A 171 10.30 -4.39 -35.21
C LEU A 171 10.90 -5.61 -35.92
N GLY A 172 10.50 -6.82 -35.53
CA GLY A 172 10.93 -8.07 -36.22
C GLY A 172 10.51 -8.16 -37.67
N ALA A 173 9.37 -7.52 -38.03
CA ALA A 173 8.95 -7.40 -39.45
C ALA A 173 9.80 -6.38 -40.22
N LYS A 174 10.35 -5.37 -39.54
CA LYS A 174 11.24 -4.36 -40.11
C LYS A 174 12.68 -4.88 -40.26
N ILE A 175 13.18 -5.60 -39.25
CA ILE A 175 14.57 -6.08 -39.20
C ILE A 175 14.54 -7.61 -39.03
N TYR A 176 15.00 -8.32 -40.05
CA TYR A 176 14.99 -9.77 -40.06
C TYR A 176 15.84 -10.38 -38.92
N GLY A 177 15.26 -11.33 -38.17
CA GLY A 177 15.93 -12.00 -37.07
C GLY A 177 15.98 -11.23 -35.73
N GLU A 178 15.46 -10.00 -35.71
CA GLU A 178 15.53 -9.14 -34.52
C GLU A 178 14.56 -9.63 -33.41
N GLU A 179 13.42 -10.19 -33.77
CA GLU A 179 12.44 -10.68 -32.76
C GLU A 179 13.03 -11.75 -31.86
N GLU A 180 13.76 -12.73 -32.43
CA GLU A 180 14.41 -13.79 -31.63
C GLU A 180 15.56 -13.21 -30.80
N HIS A 181 16.28 -12.21 -31.32
CA HIS A 181 17.31 -11.51 -30.57
C HIS A 181 16.72 -10.82 -29.33
N LEU A 182 15.69 -10.01 -29.51
CA LEU A 182 15.04 -9.29 -28.43
C LEU A 182 14.51 -10.23 -27.34
N LYS A 183 13.89 -11.34 -27.73
CA LYS A 183 13.42 -12.37 -26.79
C LYS A 183 14.56 -13.02 -26.01
N GLN A 184 15.66 -13.36 -26.69
CA GLN A 184 16.80 -14.00 -26.03
C GLN A 184 17.51 -13.03 -25.06
N VAL A 185 17.69 -11.78 -25.45
CA VAL A 185 18.22 -10.72 -24.57
C VAL A 185 17.34 -10.52 -23.37
N ALA A 186 16.01 -10.52 -23.54
CA ALA A 186 15.06 -10.43 -22.45
C ALA A 186 15.21 -11.59 -21.44
N GLU A 187 15.34 -12.84 -21.92
CA GLU A 187 15.54 -13.99 -21.04
C GLU A 187 16.88 -13.91 -20.29
N TYR A 188 17.98 -13.54 -20.97
CA TYR A 188 19.27 -13.36 -20.32
C TYR A 188 19.22 -12.25 -19.26
N ALA A 189 18.59 -11.12 -19.57
CA ALA A 189 18.45 -10.02 -18.65
C ALA A 189 17.66 -10.42 -17.39
N ARG A 190 16.56 -11.17 -17.56
CA ARG A 190 15.78 -11.72 -16.45
C ARG A 190 16.59 -12.69 -15.59
N GLU A 191 17.34 -13.59 -16.22
CA GLU A 191 18.17 -14.58 -15.53
C GLU A 191 19.30 -13.92 -14.74
N ILE A 192 19.98 -12.89 -15.32
CA ILE A 192 20.98 -12.10 -14.60
C ILE A 192 20.34 -11.43 -13.37
N ALA A 193 19.17 -10.79 -13.55
CA ALA A 193 18.45 -10.12 -12.48
C ALA A 193 18.06 -11.10 -11.34
N LEU A 194 17.60 -12.30 -11.69
CA LEU A 194 17.23 -13.36 -10.75
C LEU A 194 18.46 -13.81 -9.92
N ARG A 195 19.60 -14.06 -10.58
CA ARG A 195 20.84 -14.50 -9.93
C ARG A 195 21.50 -13.38 -9.10
N LYS A 196 21.19 -12.13 -9.37
CA LYS A 196 21.53 -10.98 -8.50
C LYS A 196 20.67 -10.92 -7.24
N GLY A 197 19.60 -11.73 -7.12
CA GLY A 197 18.69 -11.70 -5.99
C GLY A 197 17.70 -10.53 -6.03
N LEU A 198 17.42 -9.97 -7.21
CA LEU A 198 16.42 -8.93 -7.37
C LEU A 198 15.01 -9.49 -7.18
N ASP A 199 14.08 -8.64 -6.75
CA ASP A 199 12.68 -9.05 -6.59
C ASP A 199 12.00 -9.39 -7.92
N GLN A 200 10.83 -10.04 -7.85
CA GLN A 200 10.09 -10.47 -9.02
C GLN A 200 9.73 -9.31 -9.97
N LYS A 201 9.44 -8.13 -9.42
CA LYS A 201 9.12 -6.94 -10.20
C LYS A 201 10.34 -6.46 -11.00
N MET A 202 11.51 -6.39 -10.37
CA MET A 202 12.76 -6.01 -11.03
C MET A 202 13.21 -7.05 -12.07
N CYS A 203 13.02 -8.34 -11.82
CA CYS A 203 13.28 -9.38 -12.82
C CYS A 203 12.37 -9.23 -14.05
N MET A 204 11.09 -8.89 -13.86
CA MET A 204 10.17 -8.62 -14.96
C MET A 204 10.53 -7.33 -15.68
N ASN A 205 10.97 -6.28 -14.97
CA ASN A 205 11.45 -5.05 -15.59
C ASN A 205 12.70 -5.30 -16.44
N ALA A 206 13.64 -6.14 -15.99
CA ALA A 206 14.81 -6.55 -16.76
C ALA A 206 14.40 -7.27 -18.04
N TYR A 207 13.42 -8.20 -17.95
CA TYR A 207 12.85 -8.86 -19.12
C TYR A 207 12.25 -7.88 -20.12
N ASN A 208 11.37 -6.99 -19.66
CA ASN A 208 10.70 -6.01 -20.51
C ASN A 208 11.68 -5.00 -21.13
N ALA A 209 12.69 -4.58 -20.37
CA ALA A 209 13.74 -3.69 -20.87
C ALA A 209 14.62 -4.38 -21.94
N GLY A 210 14.97 -5.65 -21.73
CA GLY A 210 15.66 -6.46 -22.74
C GLY A 210 14.82 -6.66 -24.01
N LEU A 211 13.52 -6.84 -23.86
CA LEU A 211 12.59 -7.00 -24.99
C LEU A 211 12.45 -5.72 -25.82
N LEU A 212 12.58 -4.55 -25.19
CA LEU A 212 12.34 -3.25 -25.83
C LEU A 212 13.61 -2.44 -26.09
N HIS A 213 14.81 -2.96 -25.78
CA HIS A 213 16.02 -2.14 -25.79
C HIS A 213 16.36 -1.54 -27.17
N GLU A 214 15.90 -2.15 -28.24
CA GLU A 214 16.09 -1.65 -29.63
C GLU A 214 14.82 -1.08 -30.28
N ILE A 215 13.74 -0.87 -29.51
CA ILE A 215 12.45 -0.40 -30.05
C ILE A 215 12.60 0.93 -30.84
N GLY A 216 13.53 1.76 -30.43
CA GLY A 216 13.83 3.02 -31.12
C GLY A 216 14.34 2.87 -32.57
N MET A 217 14.84 1.69 -32.95
CA MET A 217 15.18 1.36 -34.32
C MET A 217 13.98 1.49 -35.28
N ALA A 218 12.77 1.37 -34.75
CA ALA A 218 11.55 1.59 -35.52
C ALA A 218 11.48 3.02 -36.12
N ALA A 219 12.12 3.99 -35.48
CA ALA A 219 12.16 5.39 -35.93
C ALA A 219 13.38 5.73 -36.82
N ILE A 220 14.32 4.81 -36.99
CA ILE A 220 15.51 5.02 -37.83
C ILE A 220 15.18 4.68 -39.29
N PRO A 221 15.65 5.49 -40.28
CA PRO A 221 15.47 5.19 -41.70
C PRO A 221 16.05 3.83 -42.10
N ASP A 222 15.34 3.09 -42.95
CA ASP A 222 15.74 1.74 -43.37
C ASP A 222 17.10 1.74 -44.14
N GLU A 223 17.40 2.84 -44.82
CA GLU A 223 18.67 3.03 -45.52
C GLU A 223 19.86 3.01 -44.54
N LEU A 224 19.71 3.54 -43.33
CA LEU A 224 20.76 3.54 -42.31
C LEU A 224 20.86 2.18 -41.61
N ILE A 225 19.73 1.51 -41.37
CA ILE A 225 19.72 0.19 -40.72
C ILE A 225 20.40 -0.86 -41.59
N ASN A 226 20.17 -0.84 -42.92
CA ASN A 226 20.63 -1.85 -43.85
C ASN A 226 22.01 -1.52 -44.46
N LYS A 227 22.64 -0.39 -44.08
CA LYS A 227 23.93 0.03 -44.65
C LYS A 227 25.09 -0.66 -43.93
N ASN A 228 25.98 -1.29 -44.68
CA ASN A 228 27.13 -2.01 -44.14
C ASN A 228 28.16 -1.12 -43.41
N LYS A 229 28.28 0.14 -43.85
CA LYS A 229 29.20 1.12 -43.23
C LYS A 229 28.57 2.50 -43.27
N LEU A 230 28.38 3.07 -42.11
CA LEU A 230 27.85 4.43 -41.88
C LEU A 230 29.01 5.44 -41.96
N SER A 231 28.75 6.68 -42.46
CA SER A 231 29.63 7.82 -42.18
C SER A 231 29.51 8.27 -40.72
N ASP A 232 30.37 9.19 -40.29
CA ASP A 232 30.31 9.68 -38.89
C ASP A 232 28.98 10.41 -38.61
N GLU A 233 28.50 11.21 -39.60
CA GLU A 233 27.20 11.90 -39.48
C GLU A 233 26.02 10.92 -39.48
N GLU A 234 26.07 9.89 -40.32
CA GLU A 234 25.05 8.84 -40.35
C GLU A 234 25.04 8.01 -39.03
N TYR A 235 26.23 7.78 -38.48
CA TYR A 235 26.36 7.09 -37.19
C TYR A 235 25.82 7.93 -36.05
N ASP A 236 25.97 9.24 -36.05
CA ASP A 236 25.38 10.15 -35.10
C ASP A 236 23.84 10.11 -35.17
N ILE A 237 23.26 10.09 -36.37
CA ILE A 237 21.83 9.89 -36.55
C ILE A 237 21.41 8.50 -36.05
N PHE A 238 22.16 7.45 -36.38
CA PHE A 238 21.87 6.10 -35.95
C PHE A 238 21.81 5.99 -34.39
N LYS A 239 22.77 6.60 -33.69
CA LYS A 239 22.81 6.58 -32.21
C LYS A 239 21.55 7.17 -31.56
N THR A 240 20.82 8.05 -32.27
CA THR A 240 19.56 8.62 -31.69
C THR A 240 18.47 7.60 -31.43
N TYR A 241 18.64 6.34 -31.89
CA TYR A 241 17.63 5.32 -31.60
C TYR A 241 17.42 5.08 -30.11
N VAL A 242 18.44 5.28 -29.24
CA VAL A 242 18.29 5.13 -27.80
C VAL A 242 17.38 6.21 -27.23
N ASP A 243 17.47 7.46 -27.75
CA ASP A 243 16.59 8.56 -27.37
C ASP A 243 15.16 8.29 -27.83
N LYS A 244 14.98 7.80 -29.06
CA LYS A 244 13.66 7.42 -29.58
C LYS A 244 13.05 6.25 -28.82
N GLY A 245 13.88 5.29 -28.44
CA GLY A 245 13.46 4.19 -27.58
C GLY A 245 12.96 4.67 -26.21
N TYR A 246 13.69 5.60 -25.58
CA TYR A 246 13.29 6.25 -24.35
C TYR A 246 11.92 6.95 -24.47
N GLU A 247 11.73 7.76 -25.53
CA GLU A 247 10.47 8.43 -25.80
C GLU A 247 9.30 7.43 -25.96
N ILE A 248 9.48 6.38 -26.77
CA ILE A 248 8.44 5.36 -27.05
C ILE A 248 8.06 4.62 -25.78
N VAL A 249 9.04 4.14 -25.01
CA VAL A 249 8.79 3.39 -23.77
C VAL A 249 8.20 4.28 -22.69
N GLY A 250 8.61 5.54 -22.61
CA GLY A 250 8.06 6.53 -21.68
C GLY A 250 6.57 6.83 -21.88
N MET A 251 6.00 6.51 -23.05
CA MET A 251 4.55 6.61 -23.31
C MET A 251 3.74 5.47 -22.67
N LEU A 252 4.39 4.39 -22.25
CA LEU A 252 3.72 3.27 -21.57
C LEU A 252 3.29 3.71 -20.17
N ARG A 253 2.00 3.55 -19.87
CA ARG A 253 1.42 3.92 -18.55
C ARG A 253 1.50 2.75 -17.57
N THR A 254 2.71 2.33 -17.22
CA THR A 254 2.94 1.31 -16.19
C THR A 254 3.78 1.88 -15.04
N SER A 255 3.69 1.28 -13.87
CA SER A 255 4.51 1.67 -12.71
C SER A 255 6.02 1.47 -12.91
N SER A 256 6.40 0.76 -13.96
CA SER A 256 7.79 0.43 -14.31
C SER A 256 8.27 1.13 -15.58
N ALA A 257 7.43 1.91 -16.25
CA ALA A 257 7.76 2.52 -17.54
C ALA A 257 9.02 3.38 -17.49
N GLU A 258 9.19 4.20 -16.47
CA GLU A 258 10.36 5.06 -16.28
C GLU A 258 11.64 4.24 -16.16
N SER A 259 11.67 3.24 -15.30
CA SER A 259 12.83 2.36 -15.10
C SER A 259 13.20 1.56 -16.37
N ILE A 260 12.20 1.13 -17.15
CA ILE A 260 12.42 0.43 -18.41
C ILE A 260 12.92 1.42 -19.46
N ALA A 261 12.36 2.63 -19.54
CA ALA A 261 12.79 3.66 -20.49
C ALA A 261 14.24 4.08 -20.23
N GLU A 262 14.63 4.32 -18.98
CA GLU A 262 16.03 4.60 -18.63
C GLU A 262 16.97 3.46 -19.04
N ALA A 263 16.55 2.21 -18.83
CA ALA A 263 17.34 1.06 -19.25
C ALA A 263 17.51 1.01 -20.77
N VAL A 264 16.46 1.31 -21.52
CA VAL A 264 16.50 1.41 -23.01
C VAL A 264 17.37 2.59 -23.45
N HIS A 265 17.35 3.72 -22.75
CA HIS A 265 18.16 4.88 -23.08
C HIS A 265 19.66 4.62 -22.91
N TYR A 266 20.03 3.99 -21.77
CA TYR A 266 21.42 3.88 -21.34
C TYR A 266 22.07 2.51 -21.61
N HIS A 267 21.42 1.59 -22.33
CA HIS A 267 21.98 0.25 -22.58
C HIS A 267 23.24 0.23 -23.47
N ARG A 268 23.61 1.36 -24.08
CA ARG A 268 24.84 1.53 -24.83
C ARG A 268 25.95 2.25 -24.06
N GLU A 269 25.74 2.54 -22.80
CA GLU A 269 26.80 3.08 -21.94
C GLU A 269 27.80 2.00 -21.57
N ASN A 270 29.08 2.27 -21.71
CA ASN A 270 30.15 1.38 -21.26
C ASN A 270 30.49 1.68 -19.79
N TYR A 271 30.87 0.67 -19.04
CA TYR A 271 31.12 0.79 -17.59
C TYR A 271 32.23 1.80 -17.25
N ASP A 272 33.18 2.04 -18.17
CA ASP A 272 34.24 3.03 -18.05
C ASP A 272 33.83 4.46 -18.47
N GLY A 273 32.64 4.63 -19.06
CA GLY A 273 32.10 5.89 -19.54
C GLY A 273 32.49 6.24 -20.99
N SER A 274 33.02 5.31 -21.76
CA SER A 274 33.32 5.49 -23.19
C SER A 274 32.10 5.24 -24.10
N GLY A 275 30.93 4.95 -23.51
CA GLY A 275 29.68 4.68 -24.22
C GLY A 275 28.90 5.93 -24.59
N TYR A 276 27.66 5.74 -24.96
CA TYR A 276 26.68 6.79 -25.28
C TYR A 276 25.30 6.47 -24.75
N PRO A 277 24.40 7.45 -24.59
CA PRO A 277 24.46 8.83 -25.09
C PRO A 277 25.17 9.84 -24.16
N SER A 278 25.33 9.54 -22.87
CA SER A 278 25.73 10.51 -21.85
C SER A 278 27.15 10.30 -21.30
N GLY A 279 27.78 9.17 -21.56
CA GLY A 279 29.10 8.81 -21.01
C GLY A 279 29.09 8.52 -19.54
N LEU A 280 27.99 7.93 -19.01
CA LEU A 280 27.83 7.53 -17.63
C LEU A 280 28.83 6.44 -17.24
N LYS A 281 29.24 6.44 -15.95
CA LYS A 281 30.27 5.50 -15.45
C LYS A 281 29.73 4.65 -14.31
N LYS A 282 30.11 3.39 -14.31
CA LYS A 282 29.89 2.46 -13.18
C LYS A 282 28.44 2.48 -12.69
N SER A 283 28.23 2.87 -11.44
CA SER A 283 26.91 2.92 -10.79
C SER A 283 26.03 4.10 -11.25
N GLU A 284 26.56 5.07 -11.99
CA GLU A 284 25.74 6.11 -12.63
C GLU A 284 24.86 5.50 -13.74
N ILE A 285 25.33 4.42 -14.37
CA ILE A 285 24.54 3.67 -15.35
C ILE A 285 23.42 2.92 -14.62
N PRO A 286 22.15 3.09 -15.00
CA PRO A 286 21.04 2.36 -14.40
C PRO A 286 21.28 0.84 -14.37
N LEU A 287 20.89 0.19 -13.27
CA LEU A 287 21.15 -1.24 -13.07
C LEU A 287 20.66 -2.10 -14.24
N LEU A 288 19.44 -1.86 -14.72
CA LEU A 288 18.87 -2.61 -15.83
C LEU A 288 19.63 -2.39 -17.14
N ALA A 289 20.12 -1.17 -17.38
CA ALA A 289 20.95 -0.87 -18.57
C ALA A 289 22.24 -1.69 -18.56
N ARG A 290 22.93 -1.80 -17.42
CA ARG A 290 24.14 -2.63 -17.26
C ARG A 290 23.87 -4.10 -17.53
N ILE A 291 22.75 -4.62 -17.03
CA ILE A 291 22.31 -5.99 -17.27
C ILE A 291 22.04 -6.23 -18.76
N ILE A 292 21.32 -5.33 -19.43
CA ILE A 292 21.00 -5.43 -20.86
C ILE A 292 22.26 -5.41 -21.72
N MET A 293 23.23 -4.55 -21.41
CA MET A 293 24.49 -4.45 -22.12
C MET A 293 25.21 -5.81 -22.21
N VAL A 294 25.27 -6.55 -21.11
CA VAL A 294 25.89 -7.88 -21.06
C VAL A 294 25.07 -8.89 -21.83
N ALA A 295 23.74 -8.86 -21.67
CA ALA A 295 22.81 -9.78 -22.34
C ALA A 295 22.83 -9.59 -23.86
N ASP A 296 22.72 -8.34 -24.35
CA ASP A 296 22.77 -7.99 -25.76
C ASP A 296 24.09 -8.41 -26.40
N TYR A 297 25.21 -8.06 -25.77
CA TYR A 297 26.53 -8.44 -26.27
C TYR A 297 26.66 -9.98 -26.39
N THR A 298 26.21 -10.70 -25.41
CA THR A 298 26.27 -12.17 -25.39
C THR A 298 25.47 -12.76 -26.55
N ASP A 299 24.22 -12.38 -26.70
CA ASP A 299 23.36 -12.95 -27.76
C ASP A 299 23.89 -12.60 -29.18
N ARG A 300 24.31 -11.35 -29.41
CA ARG A 300 24.88 -10.93 -30.71
C ARG A 300 26.10 -11.76 -31.11
N HIS A 301 26.97 -12.09 -30.15
CA HIS A 301 28.16 -12.91 -30.45
C HIS A 301 27.81 -14.38 -30.69
N LEU A 302 26.90 -14.97 -29.92
CA LEU A 302 26.41 -16.31 -30.14
C LEU A 302 25.70 -16.47 -31.47
N ARG A 303 24.87 -15.49 -31.89
CA ARG A 303 24.20 -15.45 -33.19
C ARG A 303 25.16 -15.32 -34.39
N ARG A 304 26.33 -14.73 -34.19
CA ARG A 304 27.40 -14.73 -35.17
C ARG A 304 28.15 -16.05 -35.30
N GLY A 305 27.75 -17.10 -34.54
CA GLY A 305 28.33 -18.43 -34.55
C GLY A 305 29.58 -18.58 -33.68
N GLU A 306 29.85 -17.62 -32.79
CA GLU A 306 30.94 -17.77 -31.83
C GLU A 306 30.55 -18.79 -30.74
N SER A 307 31.47 -19.64 -30.32
CA SER A 307 31.21 -20.60 -29.25
C SER A 307 31.09 -19.87 -27.92
N SER A 308 30.31 -20.45 -26.98
CA SER A 308 30.15 -19.92 -25.62
C SER A 308 31.49 -19.67 -24.94
N GLN A 309 32.50 -20.51 -25.16
CA GLN A 309 33.83 -20.36 -24.58
C GLN A 309 34.56 -19.08 -25.07
N ILE A 310 34.36 -18.72 -26.35
CA ILE A 310 34.90 -17.47 -26.92
C ILE A 310 34.19 -16.28 -26.30
N VAL A 311 32.86 -16.33 -26.18
CA VAL A 311 32.05 -15.26 -25.56
C VAL A 311 32.43 -15.08 -24.10
N ILE A 312 32.58 -16.14 -23.30
CA ILE A 312 33.05 -16.10 -21.94
C ILE A 312 34.41 -15.39 -21.83
N ARG A 313 35.36 -15.72 -22.70
CA ARG A 313 36.68 -15.08 -22.69
C ARG A 313 36.56 -13.58 -22.98
N LYS A 314 35.70 -13.18 -23.92
CA LYS A 314 35.44 -11.76 -24.23
C LYS A 314 34.79 -11.03 -23.06
N LEU A 315 33.79 -11.65 -22.39
CA LEU A 315 33.16 -11.07 -21.20
C LEU A 315 34.18 -10.79 -20.10
N ARG A 316 35.12 -11.72 -19.86
CA ARG A 316 36.21 -11.54 -18.88
C ARG A 316 37.15 -10.40 -19.25
N THR A 317 37.55 -10.33 -20.53
CA THR A 317 38.47 -9.29 -21.01
C THR A 317 37.88 -7.90 -20.93
N LEU A 318 36.57 -7.76 -21.19
CA LEU A 318 35.87 -6.47 -21.22
C LEU A 318 35.19 -6.13 -19.85
N SER A 319 35.38 -6.99 -18.86
CA SER A 319 34.88 -6.77 -17.50
C SER A 319 35.59 -5.60 -16.82
N GLY A 320 34.85 -4.62 -16.35
CA GLY A 320 35.39 -3.39 -15.73
C GLY A 320 35.55 -2.22 -16.70
N ASP A 321 35.70 -2.50 -18.01
CA ASP A 321 35.76 -1.47 -19.05
C ASP A 321 34.37 -1.30 -19.71
N LYS A 322 33.90 -2.34 -20.35
CA LYS A 322 32.59 -2.31 -21.03
C LYS A 322 31.45 -2.77 -20.13
N PHE A 323 31.68 -3.79 -19.34
CA PHE A 323 30.67 -4.47 -18.55
C PHE A 323 30.83 -4.26 -17.05
N ASP A 324 29.72 -4.22 -16.32
CA ASP A 324 29.75 -4.40 -14.87
C ASP A 324 30.35 -5.78 -14.55
N PRO A 325 31.42 -5.84 -13.73
CA PRO A 325 32.08 -7.10 -13.41
C PRO A 325 31.16 -8.16 -12.75
N ALA A 326 30.16 -7.73 -11.99
CA ALA A 326 29.22 -8.64 -11.37
C ALA A 326 28.28 -9.26 -12.40
N ASP A 327 27.78 -8.47 -13.35
CA ASP A 327 26.88 -8.92 -14.39
C ASP A 327 27.58 -9.84 -15.39
N ALA A 328 28.80 -9.48 -15.79
CA ALA A 328 29.65 -10.30 -16.65
C ALA A 328 29.90 -11.69 -16.03
N ARG A 329 30.24 -11.77 -14.74
CA ARG A 329 30.47 -13.03 -14.03
C ARG A 329 29.20 -13.90 -13.95
N ILE A 330 28.03 -13.27 -13.73
CA ILE A 330 26.78 -14.01 -13.71
C ILE A 330 26.49 -14.62 -15.08
N MET A 331 26.69 -13.85 -16.16
CA MET A 331 26.48 -14.33 -17.54
C MET A 331 27.45 -15.46 -17.91
N GLU A 332 28.70 -15.39 -17.46
CA GLU A 332 29.66 -16.50 -17.61
C GLU A 332 29.13 -17.79 -16.99
N ASN A 333 28.56 -17.71 -15.77
CA ASN A 333 27.99 -18.87 -15.08
C ASN A 333 26.80 -19.44 -15.88
N ILE A 334 25.90 -18.57 -16.39
CA ILE A 334 24.78 -18.98 -17.23
C ILE A 334 25.27 -19.77 -18.47
N LEU A 335 26.25 -19.24 -19.16
CA LEU A 335 26.79 -19.88 -20.38
C LEU A 335 27.52 -21.22 -20.08
N ASN A 336 28.21 -21.34 -18.93
CA ASN A 336 28.85 -22.59 -18.53
C ASN A 336 27.83 -23.69 -18.20
N GLU A 337 26.73 -23.34 -17.54
CA GLU A 337 25.66 -24.29 -17.23
C GLU A 337 24.89 -24.75 -18.48
N SER A 338 24.71 -23.88 -19.47
CA SER A 338 24.03 -24.21 -20.72
C SER A 338 24.84 -25.14 -21.64
N ASN A 339 26.12 -25.35 -21.36
CA ASN A 339 27.02 -26.23 -22.12
C ASN A 339 27.20 -27.63 -21.47
N GLN A 340 26.57 -27.85 -20.31
CA GLN A 340 26.54 -29.15 -19.61
C GLN A 340 25.27 -29.93 -19.97
#